data_0be5742f33c402975c6d4f99196e6784
#
_entry.id   0be5742f33c402975c6d4f99196e6784
#
_cell.length_a   1.000
_cell.length_b   1.000
_cell.length_c   1.000
_cell.angle_alpha   90.00
_cell.angle_beta   90.00
_cell.angle_gamma   90.00
#
_symmetry.space_group_name_H-M   'P 1'
#
loop_
_entity.id
_entity.type
_entity.pdbx_description
1 polymer ?
#
loop_
_entity_poly.entity_id
_entity_poly.type
_entity_poly.pdbx_seq_one_letter_code
_entity_poly.pdbx_strand_id
1 'polypeptide(L)'
;MDLQTLADRLEINDLLTRYAHSVDSKDWALYRSVFTDDAFIDYESAGGIKGDREAVAAWLEKTMAGFPMTQHLISNIDVKLDGDRASVRAMFYNPMGMPSGKTFWCGGFYNHSLVRTADGWKSQRLIEESSWFDRQSEAMK
;
A
#
# COMPACT_ATOMS: atom_id res chain seq x y z
N MET A 1 -8.99 -26.52 1.93
CA MET A 1 -8.46 -25.49 0.99
C MET A 1 -7.75 -26.21 -0.13
N ASP A 2 -8.13 -25.95 -1.38
CA ASP A 2 -7.45 -26.57 -2.51
C ASP A 2 -6.14 -25.83 -2.87
N LEU A 3 -5.35 -26.42 -3.78
CA LEU A 3 -4.05 -25.87 -4.17
C LEU A 3 -4.18 -24.48 -4.82
N GLN A 4 -5.22 -24.27 -5.62
CA GLN A 4 -5.42 -22.98 -6.28
C GLN A 4 -5.71 -21.89 -5.25
N THR A 5 -6.55 -22.16 -4.28
CA THR A 5 -6.85 -21.21 -3.20
C THR A 5 -5.59 -20.89 -2.39
N LEU A 6 -4.78 -21.91 -2.09
CA LEU A 6 -3.52 -21.70 -1.37
C LEU A 6 -2.55 -20.85 -2.20
N ALA A 7 -2.40 -21.16 -3.48
CA ALA A 7 -1.54 -20.42 -4.39
C ALA A 7 -1.99 -18.96 -4.50
N ASP A 8 -3.29 -18.73 -4.63
CA ASP A 8 -3.84 -17.38 -4.72
C ASP A 8 -3.53 -16.56 -3.45
N ARG A 9 -3.70 -17.18 -2.27
CA ARG A 9 -3.41 -16.51 -1.00
C ARG A 9 -1.94 -16.17 -0.86
N LEU A 10 -1.04 -17.05 -1.25
CA LEU A 10 0.40 -16.79 -1.21
C LEU A 10 0.78 -15.67 -2.19
N GLU A 11 0.24 -15.71 -3.39
CA GLU A 11 0.51 -14.67 -4.39
C GLU A 11 0.00 -13.30 -3.95
N ILE A 12 -1.18 -13.25 -3.32
CA ILE A 12 -1.74 -12.00 -2.79
C ILE A 12 -0.87 -11.47 -1.65
N ASN A 13 -0.38 -12.33 -0.76
CA ASN A 13 0.58 -11.90 0.27
C ASN A 13 1.85 -11.32 -0.35
N ASP A 14 2.38 -11.96 -1.38
CA ASP A 14 3.55 -11.48 -2.10
C ASP A 14 3.28 -10.13 -2.77
N LEU A 15 2.07 -9.94 -3.31
CA LEU A 15 1.66 -8.66 -3.91
C LEU A 15 1.70 -7.52 -2.90
N LEU A 16 1.18 -7.74 -1.69
CA LEU A 16 1.22 -6.73 -0.63
C LEU A 16 2.64 -6.46 -0.15
N THR A 17 3.49 -7.48 -0.11
CA THR A 17 4.91 -7.30 0.21
C THR A 17 5.61 -6.47 -0.85
N ARG A 18 5.34 -6.72 -2.14
CA ARG A 18 5.90 -5.89 -3.23
C ARG A 18 5.43 -4.45 -3.14
N TYR A 19 4.17 -4.22 -2.77
CA TYR A 19 3.67 -2.87 -2.53
C TYR A 19 4.51 -2.15 -1.47
N ALA A 20 4.68 -2.76 -0.31
CA ALA A 20 5.48 -2.18 0.78
C ALA A 20 6.93 -1.92 0.35
N HIS A 21 7.58 -2.90 -0.27
CA HIS A 21 8.95 -2.78 -0.75
C HIS A 21 9.10 -1.68 -1.79
N SER A 22 8.13 -1.53 -2.68
CA SER A 22 8.19 -0.52 -3.74
C SER A 22 8.21 0.90 -3.18
N VAL A 23 7.39 1.16 -2.17
CA VAL A 23 7.35 2.48 -1.52
C VAL A 23 8.61 2.72 -0.70
N ASP A 24 9.02 1.75 0.11
CA ASP A 24 10.18 1.91 1.00
C ASP A 24 11.50 2.03 0.24
N SER A 25 11.63 1.35 -0.90
CA SER A 25 12.82 1.45 -1.76
C SER A 25 12.69 2.56 -2.80
N LYS A 26 11.54 3.22 -2.89
CA LYS A 26 11.25 4.27 -3.89
C LYS A 26 11.40 3.74 -5.31
N ASP A 27 10.99 2.49 -5.53
CA ASP A 27 10.97 1.83 -6.83
C ASP A 27 9.57 2.01 -7.45
N TRP A 28 9.41 3.08 -8.20
CA TRP A 28 8.09 3.45 -8.72
C TRP A 28 7.65 2.61 -9.90
N ALA A 29 8.57 1.98 -10.59
CA ALA A 29 8.23 0.97 -11.60
C ALA A 29 7.61 -0.27 -10.94
N LEU A 30 8.20 -0.75 -9.84
CA LEU A 30 7.66 -1.85 -9.04
C LEU A 30 6.29 -1.47 -8.46
N TYR A 31 6.15 -0.25 -7.94
CA TYR A 31 4.88 0.26 -7.44
C TYR A 31 3.78 0.15 -8.49
N ARG A 32 4.05 0.66 -9.71
CA ARG A 32 3.09 0.58 -10.81
C ARG A 32 2.70 -0.86 -11.15
N SER A 33 3.65 -1.79 -11.04
CA SER A 33 3.39 -3.21 -11.37
C SER A 33 2.40 -3.89 -10.42
N VAL A 34 2.18 -3.34 -9.24
CA VAL A 34 1.21 -3.85 -8.28
C VAL A 34 -0.22 -3.62 -8.74
N PHE A 35 -0.44 -2.61 -9.59
CA PHE A 35 -1.75 -2.11 -9.97
C PHE A 35 -2.06 -2.38 -11.43
N THR A 36 -3.36 -2.51 -11.73
CA THR A 36 -3.83 -2.52 -13.12
C THR A 36 -3.67 -1.12 -13.74
N ASP A 37 -3.67 -1.06 -15.07
CA ASP A 37 -3.53 0.22 -15.79
C ASP A 37 -4.65 1.21 -15.46
N ASP A 38 -5.85 0.69 -15.15
CA ASP A 38 -7.03 1.48 -14.84
C ASP A 38 -7.29 1.62 -13.33
N ALA A 39 -6.30 1.33 -12.51
CA ALA A 39 -6.47 1.33 -11.05
C ALA A 39 -6.81 2.72 -10.51
N PHE A 40 -7.67 2.73 -9.50
CA PHE A 40 -7.97 3.90 -8.68
C PHE A 40 -7.31 3.75 -7.31
N ILE A 41 -6.62 4.79 -6.86
CA ILE A 41 -5.89 4.78 -5.58
C ILE A 41 -6.26 6.03 -4.80
N ASP A 42 -6.59 5.85 -3.52
CA ASP A 42 -7.02 6.92 -2.64
C ASP A 42 -6.21 6.93 -1.34
N TYR A 43 -5.39 7.97 -1.16
CA TYR A 43 -4.62 8.24 0.05
C TYR A 43 -5.11 9.48 0.79
N GLU A 44 -6.31 9.96 0.52
CA GLU A 44 -6.81 11.20 1.14
C GLU A 44 -6.91 11.11 2.65
N SER A 45 -7.20 9.93 3.21
CA SER A 45 -7.28 9.77 4.66
C SER A 45 -5.94 10.01 5.37
N ALA A 46 -4.83 9.88 4.67
CA ALA A 46 -3.48 10.17 5.18
C ALA A 46 -3.01 11.59 4.82
N GLY A 47 -3.88 12.41 4.27
CA GLY A 47 -3.52 13.75 3.81
C GLY A 47 -2.95 13.78 2.39
N GLY A 48 -3.05 12.68 1.66
CA GLY A 48 -2.57 12.56 0.28
C GLY A 48 -3.62 12.91 -0.76
N ILE A 49 -3.48 12.31 -1.92
CA ILE A 49 -4.36 12.51 -3.07
C ILE A 49 -5.08 11.21 -3.44
N LYS A 50 -6.04 11.33 -4.33
CA LYS A 50 -6.68 10.19 -5.00
C LYS A 50 -6.64 10.42 -6.50
N GLY A 51 -6.68 9.33 -7.25
CA GLY A 51 -6.69 9.40 -8.70
C GLY A 51 -6.24 8.09 -9.35
N ASP A 52 -5.86 8.19 -10.61
CA ASP A 52 -5.35 7.06 -11.35
C ASP A 52 -3.93 6.67 -10.92
N ARG A 53 -3.47 5.51 -11.39
CA ARG A 53 -2.16 4.95 -11.04
C ARG A 53 -1.00 5.91 -11.33
N GLU A 54 -1.02 6.56 -12.50
CA GLU A 54 0.08 7.44 -12.91
C GLU A 54 0.12 8.73 -12.09
N ALA A 55 -1.03 9.33 -11.85
CA ALA A 55 -1.11 10.54 -11.03
C ALA A 55 -0.63 10.29 -9.60
N VAL A 56 -1.07 9.18 -9.00
CA VAL A 56 -0.70 8.82 -7.63
C VAL A 56 0.76 8.40 -7.53
N ALA A 57 1.27 7.63 -8.49
CA ALA A 57 2.68 7.25 -8.52
C ALA A 57 3.61 8.48 -8.62
N ALA A 58 3.27 9.44 -9.48
CA ALA A 58 4.03 10.68 -9.60
C ALA A 58 4.00 11.51 -8.31
N TRP A 59 2.84 11.58 -7.66
CA TRP A 59 2.70 12.28 -6.38
C TRP A 59 3.53 11.59 -5.28
N LEU A 60 3.50 10.24 -5.21
CA LEU A 60 4.29 9.49 -4.23
C LEU A 60 5.79 9.71 -4.45
N GLU A 61 6.25 9.63 -5.69
CA GLU A 61 7.66 9.84 -6.00
C GLU A 61 8.16 11.18 -5.47
N LYS A 62 7.39 12.23 -5.67
CA LYS A 62 7.70 13.57 -5.19
C LYS A 62 7.63 13.66 -3.67
N THR A 63 6.57 13.10 -3.07
CA THR A 63 6.31 13.19 -1.64
C THR A 63 7.31 12.36 -0.84
N MET A 64 7.58 11.12 -1.27
CA MET A 64 8.49 10.22 -0.56
C MET A 64 9.95 10.67 -0.66
N ALA A 65 10.30 11.49 -1.64
CA ALA A 65 11.64 12.09 -1.71
C ALA A 65 11.97 12.93 -0.47
N GLY A 66 10.95 13.44 0.23
CA GLY A 66 11.12 14.20 1.47
C GLY A 66 11.33 13.35 2.72
N PHE A 67 11.20 12.02 2.61
CA PHE A 67 11.37 11.11 3.75
C PHE A 67 12.63 10.26 3.55
N PRO A 68 13.69 10.47 4.34
CA PRO A 68 14.91 9.67 4.22
C PRO A 68 14.72 8.21 4.62
N MET A 69 13.70 7.90 5.43
CA MET A 69 13.39 6.53 5.82
C MET A 69 11.88 6.36 5.93
N THR A 70 11.37 5.31 5.30
CA THR A 70 10.02 4.81 5.55
C THR A 70 10.08 3.30 5.67
N GLN A 71 9.26 2.75 6.54
CA GLN A 71 9.16 1.31 6.69
C GLN A 71 7.69 0.93 6.82
N HIS A 72 7.16 0.35 5.75
CA HIS A 72 5.76 -0.08 5.72
C HIS A 72 5.67 -1.51 6.22
N LEU A 73 5.01 -1.70 7.36
CA LEU A 73 4.69 -3.03 7.87
C LEU A 73 3.23 -3.33 7.57
N ILE A 74 2.98 -4.42 6.86
CA ILE A 74 1.65 -4.87 6.50
C ILE A 74 1.38 -6.20 7.19
N SER A 75 0.26 -6.30 7.89
CA SER A 75 -0.08 -7.46 8.68
C SER A 75 -1.59 -7.68 8.73
N ASN A 76 -2.01 -8.76 9.42
CA ASN A 76 -3.41 -9.05 9.65
C ASN A 76 -4.21 -9.00 8.34
N ILE A 77 -3.69 -9.74 7.36
CA ILE A 77 -4.18 -9.71 5.99
C ILE A 77 -5.43 -10.59 5.89
N ASP A 78 -6.58 -9.96 5.69
CA ASP A 78 -7.86 -10.64 5.51
C ASP A 78 -8.20 -10.67 4.02
N VAL A 79 -8.13 -11.85 3.42
CA VAL A 79 -8.36 -12.07 1.99
C VAL A 79 -9.68 -12.79 1.79
N LYS A 80 -10.56 -12.24 0.96
CA LYS A 80 -11.80 -12.87 0.53
C LYS A 80 -11.71 -13.11 -0.97
N LEU A 81 -11.55 -14.38 -1.35
CA LEU A 81 -11.46 -14.80 -2.75
C LEU A 81 -12.84 -15.02 -3.34
N ASP A 82 -13.01 -14.60 -4.59
CA ASP A 82 -14.21 -14.83 -5.38
C ASP A 82 -13.81 -15.03 -6.85
N GLY A 83 -13.40 -16.25 -7.19
CA GLY A 83 -12.93 -16.59 -8.54
C GLY A 83 -11.70 -15.78 -8.94
N ASP A 84 -11.83 -14.97 -9.98
CA ASP A 84 -10.77 -14.12 -10.50
C ASP A 84 -10.72 -12.74 -9.84
N ARG A 85 -11.44 -12.57 -8.74
CA ARG A 85 -11.46 -11.35 -7.94
C ARG A 85 -11.20 -11.66 -6.48
N ALA A 86 -10.69 -10.68 -5.76
CA ALA A 86 -10.50 -10.77 -4.32
C ALA A 86 -10.65 -9.40 -3.68
N SER A 87 -11.12 -9.37 -2.45
CA SER A 87 -11.02 -8.19 -1.61
C SER A 87 -10.04 -8.47 -0.49
N VAL A 88 -9.24 -7.47 -0.16
CA VAL A 88 -8.23 -7.57 0.89
C VAL A 88 -8.36 -6.39 1.83
N ARG A 89 -8.40 -6.68 3.11
CA ARG A 89 -8.25 -5.67 4.16
C ARG A 89 -7.00 -6.04 4.97
N ALA A 90 -6.00 -5.20 4.94
CA ALA A 90 -4.73 -5.44 5.63
C ALA A 90 -4.40 -4.27 6.54
N MET A 91 -3.86 -4.55 7.71
CA MET A 91 -3.40 -3.50 8.62
C MET A 91 -2.03 -3.00 8.18
N PHE A 92 -1.78 -1.72 8.41
CA PHE A 92 -0.44 -1.18 8.28
C PHE A 92 0.00 -0.46 9.56
N TYR A 93 1.31 -0.49 9.77
CA TYR A 93 2.00 0.24 10.84
C TYR A 93 3.28 0.77 10.23
N ASN A 94 3.39 2.10 10.10
CA ASN A 94 4.45 2.72 9.31
C ASN A 94 5.25 3.72 10.14
N PRO A 95 6.47 3.38 10.57
CA PRO A 95 7.42 4.38 11.05
C PRO A 95 7.97 5.17 9.86
N MET A 96 8.06 6.48 9.99
CA MET A 96 8.50 7.38 8.94
C MET A 96 9.51 8.38 9.48
N GLY A 97 10.73 8.36 8.91
CA GLY A 97 11.80 9.25 9.30
C GLY A 97 11.74 10.57 8.55
N MET A 98 11.88 11.65 9.28
CA MET A 98 11.88 13.01 8.73
C MET A 98 13.31 13.52 8.48
N PRO A 99 13.50 14.54 7.64
CA PRO A 99 14.82 15.14 7.43
C PRO A 99 15.50 15.64 8.71
N SER A 100 14.70 15.99 9.73
CA SER A 100 15.20 16.40 11.04
C SER A 100 15.85 15.27 11.85
N GLY A 101 15.72 14.01 11.39
CA GLY A 101 16.14 12.82 12.13
C GLY A 101 15.07 12.30 13.09
N LYS A 102 13.96 12.99 13.24
CA LYS A 102 12.83 12.54 14.05
C LYS A 102 11.99 11.53 13.28
N THR A 103 11.29 10.67 14.01
CA THR A 103 10.41 9.64 13.46
C THR A 103 8.99 9.86 13.98
N PHE A 104 8.00 9.72 13.10
CA PHE A 104 6.61 9.60 13.51
C PHE A 104 6.05 8.27 13.04
N TRP A 105 4.92 7.88 13.61
CA TRP A 105 4.26 6.60 13.29
C TRP A 105 2.82 6.85 12.91
N CYS A 106 2.34 6.05 11.99
CA CYS A 106 0.92 6.05 11.64
C CYS A 106 0.46 4.61 11.39
N GLY A 107 -0.83 4.40 11.51
CA GLY A 107 -1.42 3.09 11.29
C GLY A 107 -2.84 3.18 10.81
N GLY A 108 -3.31 2.08 10.25
CA GLY A 108 -4.64 1.96 9.69
C GLY A 108 -4.77 0.71 8.84
N PHE A 109 -5.51 0.84 7.75
CA PHE A 109 -5.81 -0.28 6.85
C PHE A 109 -5.60 0.11 5.40
N TYR A 110 -5.16 -0.87 4.61
CA TYR A 110 -5.23 -0.83 3.16
C TYR A 110 -6.37 -1.74 2.71
N ASN A 111 -7.33 -1.17 2.00
CA ASN A 111 -8.47 -1.90 1.45
C ASN A 111 -8.28 -2.03 -0.05
N HIS A 112 -8.03 -3.25 -0.53
CA HIS A 112 -7.79 -3.52 -1.94
C HIS A 112 -8.95 -4.27 -2.58
N SER A 113 -9.24 -3.94 -3.82
CA SER A 113 -10.00 -4.80 -4.73
C SER A 113 -9.02 -5.35 -5.76
N LEU A 114 -8.83 -6.66 -5.77
CA LEU A 114 -7.86 -7.33 -6.62
C LEU A 114 -8.53 -8.04 -7.78
N VAL A 115 -7.80 -8.16 -8.88
CA VAL A 115 -8.22 -8.94 -10.05
C VAL A 115 -7.08 -9.84 -10.50
N ARG A 116 -7.42 -11.04 -10.98
CA ARG A 116 -6.45 -11.93 -11.62
C ARG A 116 -6.23 -11.44 -13.05
N THR A 117 -4.97 -11.26 -13.43
CA THR A 117 -4.58 -10.85 -14.78
C THR A 117 -3.67 -11.93 -15.39
N ALA A 118 -3.32 -11.77 -16.66
CA ALA A 118 -2.36 -12.65 -17.32
C ALA A 118 -0.99 -12.63 -16.63
N ASP A 119 -0.66 -11.53 -15.94
CA ASP A 119 0.60 -11.35 -15.21
C ASP A 119 0.44 -11.59 -13.70
N GLY A 120 -0.63 -12.27 -13.28
CA GLY A 120 -0.92 -12.57 -11.88
C GLY A 120 -1.93 -11.60 -11.26
N TRP A 121 -2.05 -11.66 -9.95
CA TRP A 121 -2.95 -10.79 -9.19
C TRP A 121 -2.45 -9.35 -9.19
N LYS A 122 -3.36 -8.40 -9.39
CA LYS A 122 -3.06 -6.97 -9.32
C LYS A 122 -4.19 -6.23 -8.60
N SER A 123 -3.86 -5.09 -8.02
CA SER A 123 -4.84 -4.23 -7.39
C SER A 123 -5.49 -3.31 -8.42
N GLN A 124 -6.80 -3.35 -8.50
CA GLN A 124 -7.58 -2.45 -9.35
C GLN A 124 -8.10 -1.25 -8.55
N ARG A 125 -8.16 -1.36 -7.24
CA ARG A 125 -8.62 -0.30 -6.36
C ARG A 125 -7.93 -0.42 -5.01
N LEU A 126 -7.36 0.68 -4.54
CA LEU A 126 -6.80 0.77 -3.19
C LEU A 126 -7.38 1.99 -2.50
N ILE A 127 -8.00 1.78 -1.35
CA ILE A 127 -8.43 2.86 -0.46
C ILE A 127 -7.68 2.71 0.85
N GLU A 128 -6.83 3.69 1.18
CA GLU A 128 -6.18 3.75 2.47
C GLU A 128 -7.15 4.34 3.50
N GLU A 129 -7.14 3.74 4.68
CA GLU A 129 -7.94 4.17 5.81
C GLU A 129 -7.00 4.43 6.97
N SER A 130 -6.59 5.69 7.17
CA SER A 130 -5.76 6.10 8.29
C SER A 130 -6.59 6.11 9.56
N SER A 131 -6.17 5.33 10.56
CA SER A 131 -6.89 5.21 11.83
C SER A 131 -6.28 6.06 12.93
N TRP A 132 -4.95 6.25 12.89
CA TRP A 132 -4.26 7.02 13.92
C TRP A 132 -2.90 7.50 13.42
N PHE A 133 -2.44 8.58 14.05
CA PHE A 133 -1.08 9.10 13.94
C PHE A 133 -0.49 9.22 15.34
N ASP A 134 0.81 9.04 15.48
CA ASP A 134 1.51 9.29 16.73
C ASP A 134 1.52 10.79 17.01
N ARG A 135 0.80 11.20 18.03
CA ARG A 135 0.66 12.60 18.42
C ARG A 135 1.94 13.21 18.98
N GLN A 136 2.92 12.38 19.34
CA GLN A 136 4.23 12.89 19.73
C GLN A 136 4.92 13.63 18.57
N SER A 137 4.54 13.35 17.35
CA SER A 137 5.02 14.08 16.18
C SER A 137 4.72 15.58 16.27
N GLU A 138 3.65 15.97 16.96
CA GLU A 138 3.32 17.39 17.18
C GLU A 138 4.28 18.06 18.14
N ALA A 139 4.77 17.32 19.14
CA ALA A 139 5.79 17.81 20.08
C ALA A 139 7.16 17.96 19.43
N MET A 140 7.32 17.46 18.19
CA MET A 140 8.55 17.52 17.43
C MET A 140 8.65 18.76 16.52
N LYS A 141 7.65 19.63 16.57
CA LYS A 141 7.62 20.87 15.81
C LYS A 141 8.61 21.88 16.36
#